data_7d7ee51447d8a62166c1305b2b0c19c0
#
_entry.id   7d7ee51447d8a62166c1305b2b0c19c0
#
_cell.length_a   1.000
_cell.length_b   1.000
_cell.length_c   1.000
_cell.angle_alpha   90.00
_cell.angle_beta   90.00
_cell.angle_gamma   90.00
#
_symmetry.space_group_name_H-M   'P 1'
#
loop_
_entity.id
_entity.type
_entity.pdbx_description
1 polymer ?
#
loop_
_entity_poly.entity_id
_entity_poly.type
_entity_poly.pdbx_seq_one_letter_code
_entity_poly.pdbx_strand_id
1 'polypeptide(L)'
;MALSMASIKVAPAFGKSNLATRKSSPAPRRGSVTVKALKQNASVKHDSYNEHHGPEYFKYSGVDTTPDERQRRHTYYDKRTAIINQHFPGSIGMDDWLFRIENKLGEFGFTGDNTIAQTNFCRDEITAPLKNGIHDIFGYAMDIDGLAGFTAAGLTGLGAGMSHSPTDPNGRERYVFFAMPHIAVDSAGKPGDCIRAGRAGCSHACGALIKLQPKFQELKSGGMQIRAPGTCDHMDPEYSLLEARMLSAVQPADVPQGGLDLVQVTKLADSVIQKHMEELVRASVDPSKCDFAIVTGVQIHSYGHTLDEWHPNMEYVQPTRMTIVVNGQRTDVNLVEETPAPTPRQLWKL
;
A
#
# COMPACT_ATOMS: atom_id res chain seq x y z
N MET A 1 10.21 -40.95 43.37
CA MET A 1 11.51 -40.32 42.96
C MET A 1 11.17 -38.88 42.57
N ALA A 2 11.53 -37.94 43.43
CA ALA A 2 11.27 -36.50 43.23
C ALA A 2 12.55 -35.87 42.64
N LEU A 3 12.42 -35.27 41.46
CA LEU A 3 13.51 -34.52 40.82
C LEU A 3 13.48 -33.06 41.30
N SER A 4 14.53 -32.66 41.96
CA SER A 4 14.84 -31.33 42.50
C SER A 4 15.07 -30.34 41.35
N MET A 5 14.29 -29.25 41.31
CA MET A 5 14.57 -28.09 40.43
C MET A 5 15.62 -27.18 41.12
N ALA A 6 16.79 -27.07 40.50
CA ALA A 6 17.82 -26.12 40.91
C ALA A 6 17.51 -24.73 40.37
N SER A 7 17.33 -23.75 41.27
CA SER A 7 17.17 -22.34 40.95
C SER A 7 18.49 -21.73 40.47
N ILE A 8 18.51 -21.23 39.24
CA ILE A 8 19.63 -20.42 38.72
C ILE A 8 19.40 -18.97 39.15
N LYS A 9 20.22 -18.45 40.04
CA LYS A 9 20.28 -17.03 40.40
C LYS A 9 21.13 -16.30 39.36
N VAL A 10 20.52 -15.42 38.58
CA VAL A 10 21.23 -14.46 37.74
C VAL A 10 21.46 -13.19 38.56
N ALA A 11 22.74 -12.82 38.75
CA ALA A 11 23.12 -11.58 39.41
C ALA A 11 23.13 -10.41 38.44
N PRO A 12 22.65 -9.20 38.83
CA PRO A 12 22.73 -8.03 37.98
C PRO A 12 24.08 -7.34 38.11
N ALA A 13 24.87 -7.33 37.04
CA ALA A 13 26.05 -6.48 36.92
C ALA A 13 25.67 -5.15 36.27
N PHE A 14 25.33 -4.13 37.07
CA PHE A 14 25.31 -2.76 36.61
C PHE A 14 26.54 -2.03 37.10
N GLY A 15 27.51 -1.83 36.19
CA GLY A 15 28.60 -0.92 36.39
C GLY A 15 28.14 0.54 36.36
N LYS A 16 28.48 1.29 37.40
CA LYS A 16 28.25 2.76 37.44
C LYS A 16 29.20 3.42 36.44
N SER A 17 28.70 3.93 35.35
CA SER A 17 29.42 4.85 34.46
C SER A 17 29.26 6.28 34.95
N ASN A 18 30.39 6.95 35.28
CA ASN A 18 30.47 8.37 35.60
C ASN A 18 30.08 9.20 34.35
N LEU A 19 28.86 9.77 34.34
CA LEU A 19 28.48 10.78 33.35
C LEU A 19 29.12 12.10 33.74
N ALA A 20 30.17 12.48 33.02
CA ALA A 20 30.67 13.85 33.02
C ALA A 20 29.62 14.77 32.36
N THR A 21 29.17 15.77 33.08
CA THR A 21 28.24 16.81 32.58
C THR A 21 28.88 17.59 31.43
N ARG A 22 28.55 17.25 30.19
CA ARG A 22 28.84 18.10 29.04
C ARG A 22 27.85 19.27 29.01
N LYS A 23 28.39 20.50 29.14
CA LYS A 23 27.64 21.74 28.91
C LYS A 23 27.07 21.70 27.48
N SER A 24 25.77 21.73 27.36
CA SER A 24 25.06 21.78 26.08
C SER A 24 25.31 23.15 25.42
N SER A 25 25.98 23.15 24.28
CA SER A 25 25.97 24.29 23.37
C SER A 25 24.56 24.45 22.80
N PRO A 26 24.04 25.70 22.64
CA PRO A 26 22.73 25.89 22.06
C PRO A 26 22.70 25.36 20.64
N ALA A 27 21.70 24.51 20.31
CA ALA A 27 21.48 23.99 18.99
C ALA A 27 21.28 25.17 18.00
N PRO A 28 21.84 25.08 16.78
CA PRO A 28 21.58 26.08 15.76
C PRO A 28 20.07 26.14 15.49
N ARG A 29 19.48 27.32 15.55
CA ARG A 29 18.07 27.55 15.16
C ARG A 29 17.90 27.01 13.73
N ARG A 30 17.09 25.97 13.56
CA ARG A 30 16.63 25.52 12.25
C ARG A 30 15.95 26.73 11.58
N GLY A 31 16.57 27.25 10.53
CA GLY A 31 15.93 28.22 9.67
C GLY A 31 14.65 27.62 9.13
N SER A 32 13.57 28.38 9.17
CA SER A 32 12.31 27.99 8.53
C SER A 32 12.59 27.78 7.04
N VAL A 33 12.65 26.51 6.62
CA VAL A 33 12.63 26.18 5.20
C VAL A 33 11.24 26.56 4.73
N THR A 34 11.17 27.59 3.91
CA THR A 34 9.89 28.11 3.40
C THR A 34 9.18 27.00 2.63
N VAL A 35 7.93 26.74 2.95
CA VAL A 35 6.98 25.78 2.33
C VAL A 35 7.00 25.87 0.78
N LYS A 36 7.35 27.02 0.20
CA LYS A 36 7.57 27.20 -1.25
C LYS A 36 8.67 26.29 -1.85
N ALA A 37 9.74 26.00 -1.12
CA ALA A 37 10.83 25.17 -1.64
C ALA A 37 10.48 23.69 -1.62
N LEU A 38 9.67 23.25 -0.65
CA LEU A 38 9.15 21.88 -0.59
C LEU A 38 8.10 21.62 -1.68
N LYS A 39 7.19 22.58 -1.94
CA LYS A 39 6.22 22.48 -3.03
C LYS A 39 6.86 22.50 -4.42
N GLN A 40 7.93 23.27 -4.63
CA GLN A 40 8.68 23.26 -5.89
C GLN A 40 9.42 21.94 -6.11
N ASN A 41 9.99 21.36 -5.06
CA ASN A 41 10.66 20.06 -5.15
C ASN A 41 9.68 18.89 -5.31
N ALA A 42 8.48 18.97 -4.73
CA ALA A 42 7.43 17.96 -4.92
C ALA A 42 6.92 17.98 -6.37
N SER A 43 6.66 19.16 -6.95
CA SER A 43 6.21 19.27 -8.35
C SER A 43 7.26 18.76 -9.35
N VAL A 44 8.55 19.03 -9.12
CA VAL A 44 9.64 18.52 -9.97
C VAL A 44 9.80 17.00 -9.84
N LYS A 45 9.60 16.46 -8.65
CA LYS A 45 9.61 14.98 -8.44
C LYS A 45 8.42 14.30 -9.09
N HIS A 46 7.25 14.93 -9.05
CA HIS A 46 6.04 14.40 -9.69
C HIS A 46 6.19 14.36 -11.21
N ASP A 47 6.79 15.39 -11.81
CA ASP A 47 7.09 15.41 -13.23
C ASP A 47 8.06 14.28 -13.63
N SER A 48 9.12 14.04 -12.84
CA SER A 48 10.06 12.94 -13.10
C SER A 48 9.46 11.55 -12.84
N TYR A 49 8.47 11.46 -11.96
CA TYR A 49 7.74 10.23 -11.67
C TYR A 49 6.82 9.85 -12.84
N ASN A 50 6.08 10.81 -13.38
CA ASN A 50 5.23 10.62 -14.54
C ASN A 50 6.03 10.23 -15.81
N GLU A 51 7.31 10.62 -15.91
CA GLU A 51 8.22 10.21 -17.00
C GLU A 51 8.38 8.70 -17.14
N HIS A 52 8.22 7.95 -16.06
CA HIS A 52 8.51 6.52 -16.06
C HIS A 52 7.28 5.62 -16.00
N HIS A 53 6.06 6.16 -15.80
CA HIS A 53 4.98 5.35 -15.26
C HIS A 53 3.66 5.28 -16.02
N GLY A 54 3.55 5.81 -17.22
CA GLY A 54 2.36 5.48 -17.96
C GLY A 54 1.86 6.47 -19.01
N PRO A 55 0.70 6.20 -19.59
CA PRO A 55 0.16 7.01 -20.68
C PRO A 55 -0.35 8.37 -20.22
N GLU A 56 -0.62 8.59 -18.94
CA GLU A 56 -0.90 9.92 -18.44
C GLU A 56 0.32 10.82 -18.60
N TYR A 57 1.52 10.34 -18.30
CA TYR A 57 2.75 11.05 -18.60
C TYR A 57 2.80 11.51 -20.07
N PHE A 58 2.55 10.59 -20.99
CA PHE A 58 2.55 10.90 -22.41
C PHE A 58 1.39 11.80 -22.85
N LYS A 59 0.30 11.79 -22.11
CA LYS A 59 -0.86 12.65 -22.32
C LYS A 59 -0.59 14.09 -21.90
N TYR A 60 0.28 14.28 -20.91
CA TYR A 60 0.45 15.56 -20.21
C TYR A 60 1.86 16.13 -20.21
N SER A 61 2.89 15.38 -20.59
CA SER A 61 4.30 15.78 -20.47
C SER A 61 4.74 16.90 -21.42
N GLY A 62 3.89 17.43 -22.27
CA GLY A 62 4.30 18.45 -23.26
C GLY A 62 5.40 17.98 -24.22
N VAL A 63 5.80 16.71 -24.16
CA VAL A 63 6.70 16.12 -25.16
C VAL A 63 5.98 16.21 -26.49
N ASP A 64 6.63 16.79 -27.49
CA ASP A 64 6.15 16.96 -28.86
C ASP A 64 5.87 15.58 -29.50
N THR A 65 4.71 15.02 -29.14
CA THR A 65 4.21 13.80 -29.77
C THR A 65 3.33 14.20 -30.93
N THR A 66 3.54 13.57 -32.07
CA THR A 66 2.67 13.77 -33.22
C THR A 66 1.23 13.43 -32.87
N PRO A 67 0.23 14.02 -33.54
CA PRO A 67 -1.19 13.66 -33.32
C PRO A 67 -1.43 12.16 -33.42
N ASP A 68 -0.78 11.47 -34.36
CA ASP A 68 -0.90 10.02 -34.57
C ASP A 68 -0.32 9.21 -33.39
N GLU A 69 0.76 9.70 -32.81
CA GLU A 69 1.37 9.06 -31.65
C GLU A 69 0.48 9.24 -30.40
N ARG A 70 -0.06 10.43 -30.20
CA ARG A 70 -1.04 10.67 -29.14
C ARG A 70 -2.25 9.76 -29.28
N GLN A 71 -2.80 9.64 -30.49
CA GLN A 71 -3.95 8.77 -30.75
C GLN A 71 -3.63 7.29 -30.46
N ARG A 72 -2.45 6.81 -30.87
CA ARG A 72 -2.01 5.44 -30.55
C ARG A 72 -1.92 5.19 -29.05
N ARG A 73 -1.38 6.16 -28.29
CA ARG A 73 -1.25 6.08 -26.84
C ARG A 73 -2.60 6.06 -26.14
N HIS A 74 -3.55 6.90 -26.57
CA HIS A 74 -4.91 6.86 -26.05
C HIS A 74 -5.58 5.53 -26.33
N THR A 75 -5.51 5.04 -27.54
CA THR A 75 -6.07 3.74 -27.93
C THR A 75 -5.46 2.60 -27.09
N TYR A 76 -4.16 2.68 -26.81
CA TYR A 76 -3.48 1.72 -25.96
C TYR A 76 -3.98 1.79 -24.51
N TYR A 77 -4.07 2.98 -23.93
CA TYR A 77 -4.59 3.21 -22.59
C TYR A 77 -6.01 2.67 -22.43
N ASP A 78 -6.90 3.03 -23.34
CA ASP A 78 -8.30 2.58 -23.30
C ASP A 78 -8.38 1.05 -23.39
N LYS A 79 -7.60 0.44 -24.25
CA LYS A 79 -7.52 -1.02 -24.37
C LYS A 79 -7.04 -1.69 -23.09
N ARG A 80 -5.99 -1.15 -22.49
CA ARG A 80 -5.44 -1.68 -21.21
C ARG A 80 -6.45 -1.52 -20.08
N THR A 81 -7.07 -0.36 -19.96
CA THR A 81 -8.11 -0.09 -18.96
C THR A 81 -9.28 -1.06 -19.12
N ALA A 82 -9.71 -1.34 -20.35
CA ALA A 82 -10.75 -2.30 -20.60
C ALA A 82 -10.38 -3.73 -20.17
N ILE A 83 -9.12 -4.15 -20.39
CA ILE A 83 -8.61 -5.43 -19.95
C ILE A 83 -8.60 -5.51 -18.41
N ILE A 84 -8.07 -4.50 -17.73
CA ILE A 84 -8.04 -4.46 -16.26
C ILE A 84 -9.44 -4.52 -15.67
N ASN A 85 -10.39 -3.75 -16.22
CA ASN A 85 -11.77 -3.71 -15.74
C ASN A 85 -12.55 -5.01 -15.94
N GLN A 86 -12.09 -5.93 -16.78
CA GLN A 86 -12.67 -7.28 -16.86
C GLN A 86 -12.45 -8.08 -15.57
N HIS A 87 -11.33 -7.88 -14.90
CA HIS A 87 -10.96 -8.57 -13.66
C HIS A 87 -11.27 -7.74 -12.42
N PHE A 88 -11.04 -6.43 -12.50
CA PHE A 88 -11.15 -5.46 -11.41
C PHE A 88 -12.00 -4.25 -11.84
N PRO A 89 -13.33 -4.40 -11.89
CA PRO A 89 -14.23 -3.31 -12.30
C PRO A 89 -14.06 -2.06 -11.44
N GLY A 90 -14.09 -0.88 -12.07
CA GLY A 90 -13.92 0.40 -11.40
C GLY A 90 -12.46 0.77 -11.11
N SER A 91 -11.50 0.02 -11.67
CA SER A 91 -10.08 0.40 -11.60
C SER A 91 -9.82 1.67 -12.39
N ILE A 92 -8.99 2.53 -11.82
CA ILE A 92 -8.53 3.80 -12.42
C ILE A 92 -7.00 3.81 -12.47
N GLY A 93 -6.43 4.63 -13.35
CA GLY A 93 -4.98 4.85 -13.41
C GLY A 93 -4.45 5.37 -12.07
N MET A 94 -3.23 4.99 -11.74
CA MET A 94 -2.59 5.34 -10.46
C MET A 94 -2.54 6.86 -10.25
N ASP A 95 -2.19 7.65 -11.27
CA ASP A 95 -2.11 9.12 -11.15
C ASP A 95 -3.48 9.75 -10.89
N ASP A 96 -4.54 9.24 -11.53
CA ASP A 96 -5.92 9.64 -11.26
C ASP A 96 -6.29 9.30 -9.81
N TRP A 97 -5.92 8.12 -9.33
CA TRP A 97 -6.16 7.70 -7.96
C TRP A 97 -5.43 8.59 -6.95
N LEU A 98 -4.13 8.87 -7.16
CA LEU A 98 -3.32 9.73 -6.30
C LEU A 98 -3.91 11.15 -6.22
N PHE A 99 -4.30 11.71 -7.36
CA PHE A 99 -4.96 13.02 -7.42
C PHE A 99 -6.25 13.05 -6.58
N ARG A 100 -7.10 12.02 -6.72
CA ARG A 100 -8.37 11.95 -5.96
C ARG A 100 -8.11 11.78 -4.47
N ILE A 101 -7.14 10.96 -4.08
CA ILE A 101 -6.75 10.76 -2.68
C ILE A 101 -6.27 12.08 -2.06
N GLU A 102 -5.36 12.79 -2.71
CA GLU A 102 -4.84 14.07 -2.21
C GLU A 102 -5.97 15.08 -2.01
N ASN A 103 -6.83 15.26 -3.02
CA ASN A 103 -7.94 16.20 -2.93
C ASN A 103 -8.93 15.80 -1.85
N LYS A 104 -9.36 14.52 -1.83
CA LYS A 104 -10.37 14.07 -0.87
C LYS A 104 -9.88 14.14 0.56
N LEU A 105 -8.65 13.70 0.82
CA LEU A 105 -8.05 13.82 2.16
C LEU A 105 -7.85 15.29 2.53
N GLY A 106 -7.46 16.14 1.58
CA GLY A 106 -7.34 17.58 1.78
C GLY A 106 -8.64 18.25 2.22
N GLU A 107 -9.80 17.82 1.70
CA GLU A 107 -11.13 18.31 2.13
C GLU A 107 -11.39 18.06 3.63
N PHE A 108 -10.82 16.98 4.18
CA PHE A 108 -10.90 16.61 5.60
C PHE A 108 -9.71 17.13 6.44
N GLY A 109 -8.83 17.92 5.85
CA GLY A 109 -7.71 18.55 6.53
C GLY A 109 -6.45 17.72 6.67
N PHE A 110 -6.33 16.59 5.94
CA PHE A 110 -5.11 15.80 5.88
C PHE A 110 -4.21 16.34 4.76
N THR A 111 -3.01 16.80 5.12
CA THR A 111 -2.04 17.39 4.19
C THR A 111 -0.64 16.87 4.51
N GLY A 112 0.29 17.02 3.58
CA GLY A 112 1.70 16.66 3.81
C GLY A 112 2.39 17.38 4.96
N ASP A 113 1.88 18.54 5.36
CA ASP A 113 2.45 19.34 6.46
C ASP A 113 2.00 18.88 7.86
N ASN A 114 0.87 18.18 7.97
CA ASN A 114 0.24 17.86 9.25
C ASN A 114 -0.13 16.40 9.43
N THR A 115 0.21 15.54 8.49
CA THR A 115 -0.20 14.13 8.47
C THR A 115 1.00 13.22 8.24
N ILE A 116 1.06 12.11 8.94
CA ILE A 116 1.95 11.02 8.56
C ILE A 116 1.17 9.92 7.83
N ALA A 117 1.67 9.50 6.69
CA ALA A 117 1.18 8.34 5.98
C ALA A 117 1.91 7.07 6.44
N GLN A 118 1.21 5.96 6.53
CA GLN A 118 1.80 4.63 6.69
C GLN A 118 1.36 3.76 5.52
N THR A 119 2.34 3.21 4.82
CA THR A 119 2.09 2.32 3.68
C THR A 119 2.28 0.87 4.08
N ASN A 120 1.29 0.05 3.74
CA ASN A 120 1.33 -1.39 3.91
C ASN A 120 1.04 -2.05 2.57
N PHE A 121 2.09 -2.18 1.78
CA PHE A 121 2.09 -2.82 0.47
C PHE A 121 2.92 -4.10 0.48
N CYS A 122 2.94 -4.83 -0.61
CA CYS A 122 3.85 -5.95 -0.74
C CYS A 122 5.30 -5.46 -0.81
N ARG A 123 6.24 -6.28 -0.33
CA ARG A 123 7.68 -6.03 -0.49
C ARG A 123 8.19 -6.27 -1.92
N ASP A 124 7.32 -6.65 -2.82
CA ASP A 124 7.66 -6.76 -4.24
C ASP A 124 8.03 -5.36 -4.78
N GLU A 125 9.17 -5.25 -5.48
CA GLU A 125 9.69 -3.97 -5.98
C GLU A 125 8.74 -3.26 -6.95
N ILE A 126 7.86 -4.00 -7.62
CA ILE A 126 6.90 -3.41 -8.55
C ILE A 126 5.80 -2.58 -7.86
N THR A 127 5.69 -2.66 -6.53
CA THR A 127 4.75 -1.81 -5.76
C THR A 127 5.30 -0.40 -5.50
N ALA A 128 6.60 -0.19 -5.73
CA ALA A 128 7.27 1.08 -5.45
C ALA A 128 6.65 2.31 -6.12
N PRO A 129 6.13 2.27 -7.36
CA PRO A 129 5.53 3.43 -8.00
C PRO A 129 4.42 4.08 -7.16
N LEU A 130 3.42 3.30 -6.73
CA LEU A 130 2.32 3.82 -5.91
C LEU A 130 2.81 4.35 -4.55
N LYS A 131 3.73 3.64 -3.94
CA LYS A 131 4.35 4.05 -2.67
C LYS A 131 5.05 5.40 -2.79
N ASN A 132 5.84 5.58 -3.85
CA ASN A 132 6.52 6.84 -4.12
C ASN A 132 5.53 7.99 -4.33
N GLY A 133 4.43 7.78 -5.05
CA GLY A 133 3.38 8.77 -5.22
C GLY A 133 2.74 9.20 -3.89
N ILE A 134 2.53 8.27 -2.97
CA ILE A 134 2.05 8.60 -1.61
C ILE A 134 3.08 9.40 -0.82
N HIS A 135 4.37 9.03 -0.91
CA HIS A 135 5.46 9.82 -0.31
C HIS A 135 5.51 11.25 -0.87
N ASP A 136 5.28 11.42 -2.16
CA ASP A 136 5.27 12.75 -2.78
C ASP A 136 4.11 13.62 -2.28
N ILE A 137 2.93 13.04 -2.04
CA ILE A 137 1.76 13.75 -1.49
C ILE A 137 1.99 14.16 -0.04
N PHE A 138 2.45 13.25 0.81
CA PHE A 138 2.54 13.47 2.25
C PHE A 138 3.93 13.95 2.70
N GLY A 139 4.88 14.10 1.77
CA GLY A 139 6.27 14.51 2.06
C GLY A 139 7.06 13.46 2.83
N TYR A 140 6.40 12.54 3.51
CA TYR A 140 6.97 11.41 4.25
C TYR A 140 5.93 10.32 4.46
N ALA A 141 6.32 9.05 4.28
CA ALA A 141 5.50 7.92 4.67
C ALA A 141 6.37 6.88 5.39
N MET A 142 5.78 6.21 6.36
CA MET A 142 6.42 5.10 7.06
C MET A 142 6.01 3.78 6.42
N ASP A 143 6.98 3.03 5.93
CA ASP A 143 6.73 1.72 5.34
C ASP A 143 6.60 0.64 6.42
N ILE A 144 5.43 0.00 6.49
CA ILE A 144 5.15 -1.17 7.34
C ILE A 144 4.81 -2.39 6.48
N ASP A 145 5.42 -2.45 5.32
CA ASP A 145 5.17 -3.42 4.26
C ASP A 145 5.26 -4.87 4.70
N GLY A 146 4.44 -5.70 4.07
CA GLY A 146 4.38 -7.13 4.33
C GLY A 146 4.10 -7.96 3.09
N LEU A 147 4.09 -9.28 3.22
CA LEU A 147 3.74 -10.18 2.11
C LEU A 147 2.32 -9.90 1.62
N ALA A 148 2.18 -9.69 0.32
CA ALA A 148 0.90 -9.35 -0.33
C ALA A 148 0.18 -8.12 0.28
N GLY A 149 0.89 -7.22 0.97
CA GLY A 149 0.26 -6.10 1.68
C GLY A 149 -0.32 -6.46 3.05
N PHE A 150 -0.05 -7.64 3.58
CA PHE A 150 -0.43 -8.04 4.93
C PHE A 150 0.71 -7.72 5.90
N THR A 151 0.55 -6.70 6.73
CA THR A 151 1.59 -6.34 7.70
C THR A 151 1.65 -7.32 8.87
N ALA A 152 2.86 -7.77 9.21
CA ALA A 152 3.17 -8.48 10.43
C ALA A 152 3.79 -7.58 11.52
N ALA A 153 3.89 -6.27 11.26
CA ALA A 153 4.51 -5.30 12.18
C ALA A 153 3.74 -5.16 13.50
N GLY A 154 2.44 -5.46 13.49
CA GLY A 154 1.57 -5.42 14.67
C GLY A 154 1.45 -4.02 15.28
N LEU A 155 0.98 -3.98 16.54
CA LEU A 155 0.76 -2.72 17.26
C LEU A 155 2.04 -1.92 17.48
N THR A 156 3.16 -2.60 17.69
CA THR A 156 4.46 -1.94 17.94
C THR A 156 4.97 -1.24 16.67
N GLY A 157 4.90 -1.91 15.52
CA GLY A 157 5.34 -1.31 14.26
C GLY A 157 4.43 -0.15 13.82
N LEU A 158 3.11 -0.32 13.98
CA LEU A 158 2.16 0.76 13.71
C LEU A 158 2.41 1.96 14.63
N GLY A 159 2.61 1.71 15.94
CA GLY A 159 2.93 2.74 16.94
C GLY A 159 4.24 3.47 16.67
N ALA A 160 5.26 2.76 16.18
CA ALA A 160 6.52 3.38 15.79
C ALA A 160 6.32 4.41 14.67
N GLY A 161 5.53 4.08 13.64
CA GLY A 161 5.18 5.04 12.59
C GLY A 161 4.38 6.22 13.13
N MET A 162 3.37 5.99 13.95
CA MET A 162 2.54 7.04 14.53
C MET A 162 3.34 8.02 15.38
N SER A 163 4.39 7.55 16.09
CA SER A 163 5.23 8.41 16.94
C SER A 163 6.00 9.51 16.20
N HIS A 164 6.03 9.47 14.87
CA HIS A 164 6.63 10.49 14.01
C HIS A 164 5.61 11.50 13.47
N SER A 165 4.34 11.40 13.87
CA SER A 165 3.30 12.31 13.38
C SER A 165 3.55 13.75 13.81
N PRO A 166 3.35 14.73 12.91
CA PRO A 166 3.21 16.12 13.32
C PRO A 166 2.02 16.29 14.25
N THR A 167 2.12 17.24 15.16
CA THR A 167 1.04 17.61 16.09
C THR A 167 0.53 19.00 15.72
N ASP A 168 -0.76 19.17 15.58
CA ASP A 168 -1.36 20.47 15.35
C ASP A 168 -1.29 21.36 16.63
N PRO A 169 -1.60 22.68 16.55
CA PRO A 169 -1.56 23.57 17.71
C PRO A 169 -2.46 23.15 18.88
N ASN A 170 -3.46 22.28 18.63
CA ASN A 170 -4.36 21.74 19.66
C ASN A 170 -3.87 20.39 20.21
N GLY A 171 -2.71 19.91 19.77
CA GLY A 171 -2.13 18.65 20.18
C GLY A 171 -2.74 17.43 19.47
N ARG A 172 -3.51 17.61 18.40
CA ARG A 172 -4.05 16.48 17.61
C ARG A 172 -3.04 16.01 16.58
N GLU A 173 -2.98 14.70 16.41
CA GLU A 173 -2.17 14.03 15.39
C GLU A 173 -3.07 13.55 14.25
N ARG A 174 -2.50 13.38 13.05
CA ARG A 174 -3.21 12.89 11.87
C ARG A 174 -2.47 11.77 11.19
N TYR A 175 -3.20 10.70 10.87
CA TYR A 175 -2.67 9.49 10.26
C TYR A 175 -3.44 9.11 9.00
N VAL A 176 -2.73 8.64 7.98
CA VAL A 176 -3.36 7.96 6.84
C VAL A 176 -2.71 6.59 6.69
N PHE A 177 -3.52 5.53 6.76
CA PHE A 177 -3.10 4.15 6.63
C PHE A 177 -3.51 3.63 5.26
N PHE A 178 -2.53 3.32 4.42
CA PHE A 178 -2.73 2.68 3.13
C PHE A 178 -2.44 1.20 3.25
N ALA A 179 -3.35 0.33 2.80
CA ALA A 179 -3.16 -1.12 2.87
C ALA A 179 -3.75 -1.79 1.63
N MET A 180 -2.89 -2.40 0.80
CA MET A 180 -3.29 -2.96 -0.49
C MET A 180 -2.50 -4.22 -0.85
N PRO A 181 -3.19 -5.32 -1.22
CA PRO A 181 -2.57 -6.36 -2.00
C PRO A 181 -2.27 -5.88 -3.42
N HIS A 182 -1.51 -6.69 -4.15
CA HIS A 182 -1.23 -6.38 -5.56
C HIS A 182 -1.35 -7.63 -6.45
N ILE A 183 -1.52 -7.37 -7.73
CA ILE A 183 -1.56 -8.40 -8.78
C ILE A 183 -0.99 -7.81 -10.07
N ALA A 184 -0.36 -8.65 -10.90
CA ALA A 184 -0.11 -8.30 -12.29
C ALA A 184 -1.24 -8.80 -13.19
N VAL A 185 -1.54 -8.04 -14.24
CA VAL A 185 -2.39 -8.46 -15.36
C VAL A 185 -1.68 -8.02 -16.63
N ASP A 186 -1.24 -8.96 -17.45
CA ASP A 186 -0.47 -8.66 -18.65
C ASP A 186 -1.32 -8.03 -19.76
N SER A 187 -0.69 -7.62 -20.85
CA SER A 187 -1.36 -7.00 -22.00
C SER A 187 -2.31 -7.93 -22.75
N ALA A 188 -2.20 -9.24 -22.56
CA ALA A 188 -3.15 -10.23 -23.07
C ALA A 188 -4.33 -10.47 -22.11
N GLY A 189 -4.31 -9.86 -20.92
CA GLY A 189 -5.35 -10.03 -19.90
C GLY A 189 -5.13 -11.24 -18.99
N LYS A 190 -3.92 -11.81 -18.96
CA LYS A 190 -3.61 -12.95 -18.10
C LYS A 190 -3.25 -12.48 -16.69
N PRO A 191 -4.00 -12.88 -15.66
CA PRO A 191 -3.69 -12.54 -14.28
C PRO A 191 -2.43 -13.24 -13.78
N GLY A 192 -1.60 -12.53 -13.01
CA GLY A 192 -0.41 -13.03 -12.36
C GLY A 192 0.87 -12.86 -13.18
N ASP A 193 0.81 -12.76 -14.48
CA ASP A 193 1.98 -12.68 -15.33
C ASP A 193 2.47 -11.25 -15.53
N CYS A 194 3.79 -11.06 -15.48
CA CYS A 194 4.45 -9.78 -15.76
C CYS A 194 5.85 -9.98 -16.36
N ILE A 195 6.32 -8.99 -17.09
CA ILE A 195 7.69 -8.91 -17.58
C ILE A 195 8.46 -7.95 -16.67
N ARG A 196 9.59 -8.40 -16.14
CA ARG A 196 10.45 -7.57 -15.28
C ARG A 196 11.73 -7.21 -16.01
N ALA A 197 12.17 -5.96 -15.87
CA ALA A 197 13.43 -5.51 -16.45
C ALA A 197 14.61 -6.37 -15.96
N GLY A 198 15.47 -6.75 -16.87
CA GLY A 198 16.67 -7.54 -16.58
C GLY A 198 16.43 -9.03 -16.28
N ARG A 199 15.19 -9.51 -16.34
CA ARG A 199 14.86 -10.92 -16.16
C ARG A 199 14.40 -11.54 -17.48
N ALA A 200 15.01 -12.66 -17.87
CA ALA A 200 14.57 -13.41 -19.04
C ALA A 200 13.25 -14.15 -18.73
N GLY A 201 12.28 -14.04 -19.64
CA GLY A 201 11.00 -14.72 -19.57
C GLY A 201 9.98 -14.08 -18.64
N CYS A 202 8.84 -14.71 -18.52
CA CYS A 202 7.73 -14.28 -17.69
C CYS A 202 8.07 -14.38 -16.20
N SER A 203 7.66 -13.40 -15.44
CA SER A 203 7.68 -13.36 -13.98
C SER A 203 6.25 -13.32 -13.45
N HIS A 204 6.08 -13.33 -12.13
CA HIS A 204 4.76 -13.38 -11.52
C HIS A 204 4.64 -12.38 -10.36
N ALA A 205 3.41 -11.86 -10.17
CA ALA A 205 3.01 -11.04 -9.02
C ALA A 205 1.50 -11.24 -8.71
N CYS A 206 1.11 -11.43 -7.45
CA CYS A 206 1.96 -11.49 -6.25
C CYS A 206 2.38 -12.95 -5.96
N GLY A 207 3.66 -13.17 -5.73
CA GLY A 207 4.18 -14.52 -5.46
C GLY A 207 3.59 -15.17 -4.21
N ALA A 208 3.33 -14.41 -3.14
CA ALA A 208 2.71 -14.92 -1.93
C ALA A 208 1.27 -15.38 -2.16
N LEU A 209 0.48 -14.66 -2.96
CA LEU A 209 -0.89 -15.03 -3.29
C LEU A 209 -0.94 -16.25 -4.22
N ILE A 210 -0.01 -16.35 -5.17
CA ILE A 210 0.14 -17.55 -6.03
C ILE A 210 0.47 -18.78 -5.18
N LYS A 211 1.36 -18.64 -4.19
CA LYS A 211 1.68 -19.73 -3.24
C LYS A 211 0.46 -20.15 -2.41
N LEU A 212 -0.46 -19.23 -2.10
CA LEU A 212 -1.70 -19.51 -1.37
C LEU A 212 -2.77 -20.20 -2.21
N GLN A 213 -2.79 -19.98 -3.50
CA GLN A 213 -3.86 -20.44 -4.39
C GLN A 213 -4.18 -21.94 -4.24
N PRO A 214 -3.20 -22.89 -4.30
CA PRO A 214 -3.47 -24.31 -4.13
C PRO A 214 -4.01 -24.67 -2.74
N LYS A 215 -3.76 -23.86 -1.72
CA LYS A 215 -4.24 -24.10 -0.36
C LYS A 215 -5.76 -24.04 -0.23
N PHE A 216 -6.43 -23.24 -1.05
CA PHE A 216 -7.89 -23.22 -1.09
C PHE A 216 -8.49 -24.49 -1.66
N GLN A 217 -7.81 -25.14 -2.61
CA GLN A 217 -8.23 -26.46 -3.09
C GLN A 217 -8.02 -27.54 -2.04
N GLU A 218 -6.89 -27.51 -1.31
CA GLU A 218 -6.63 -28.40 -0.18
C GLU A 218 -7.69 -28.21 0.92
N LEU A 219 -8.06 -26.97 1.23
CA LEU A 219 -9.12 -26.62 2.19
C LEU A 219 -10.47 -27.20 1.75
N LYS A 220 -10.82 -27.05 0.46
CA LYS A 220 -12.06 -27.59 -0.11
C LYS A 220 -12.17 -29.09 0.01
N SER A 221 -11.06 -29.80 -0.21
CA SER A 221 -11.01 -31.27 -0.14
C SER A 221 -10.98 -31.81 1.29
N GLY A 222 -10.92 -30.96 2.31
CA GLY A 222 -10.79 -31.35 3.72
C GLY A 222 -9.41 -31.92 4.08
N GLY A 223 -8.43 -31.78 3.18
CA GLY A 223 -7.06 -32.26 3.38
C GLY A 223 -6.17 -31.34 4.24
N MET A 224 -6.72 -30.22 4.72
CA MET A 224 -5.93 -29.19 5.39
C MET A 224 -6.54 -28.81 6.76
N GLN A 225 -5.67 -28.68 7.76
CA GLN A 225 -6.00 -27.99 9.01
C GLN A 225 -5.49 -26.54 8.96
N ILE A 226 -6.42 -25.60 9.18
CA ILE A 226 -6.03 -24.19 9.34
C ILE A 226 -5.25 -24.05 10.64
N ARG A 227 -4.13 -23.36 10.59
CA ARG A 227 -3.30 -23.05 11.77
C ARG A 227 -4.12 -22.29 12.81
N ALA A 228 -3.95 -22.63 14.08
CA ALA A 228 -4.67 -21.97 15.16
C ALA A 228 -4.35 -20.46 15.20
N PRO A 229 -5.32 -19.59 15.48
CA PRO A 229 -5.10 -18.17 15.63
C PRO A 229 -3.97 -17.86 16.63
N GLY A 230 -3.10 -16.90 16.27
CA GLY A 230 -1.97 -16.49 17.10
C GLY A 230 -0.76 -17.42 17.06
N THR A 231 -0.80 -18.52 16.30
CA THR A 231 0.37 -19.36 16.06
C THR A 231 0.98 -19.07 14.69
N CYS A 232 2.31 -19.04 14.61
CA CYS A 232 3.04 -18.88 13.35
C CYS A 232 4.21 -19.86 13.27
N ASP A 233 4.68 -20.09 12.05
CA ASP A 233 5.94 -20.75 11.81
C ASP A 233 7.06 -19.76 12.09
N HIS A 234 7.97 -20.06 13.01
CA HIS A 234 9.04 -19.13 13.37
C HIS A 234 10.09 -18.94 12.27
N MET A 235 10.14 -19.85 11.28
CA MET A 235 11.00 -19.70 10.10
C MET A 235 10.32 -18.96 8.95
N ASP A 236 8.97 -18.92 8.92
CA ASP A 236 8.18 -18.20 7.93
C ASP A 236 6.97 -17.53 8.60
N PRO A 237 7.21 -16.65 9.60
CA PRO A 237 6.14 -16.14 10.46
C PRO A 237 5.11 -15.34 9.70
N GLU A 238 5.53 -14.47 8.82
CA GLU A 238 4.65 -13.56 8.09
C GLU A 238 3.73 -14.30 7.12
N TYR A 239 4.29 -15.21 6.31
CA TYR A 239 3.48 -16.02 5.40
C TYR A 239 2.50 -16.91 6.15
N SER A 240 2.91 -17.52 7.26
CA SER A 240 2.03 -18.40 8.03
C SER A 240 0.86 -17.65 8.70
N LEU A 241 1.06 -16.38 9.09
CA LEU A 241 0.00 -15.52 9.58
C LEU A 241 -0.96 -15.11 8.45
N LEU A 242 -0.42 -14.71 7.31
CA LEU A 242 -1.21 -14.41 6.11
C LEU A 242 -2.05 -15.63 5.69
N GLU A 243 -1.42 -16.81 5.55
CA GLU A 243 -2.10 -18.06 5.19
C GLU A 243 -3.25 -18.38 6.15
N ALA A 244 -3.00 -18.35 7.46
CA ALA A 244 -4.02 -18.62 8.46
C ALA A 244 -5.21 -17.65 8.38
N ARG A 245 -4.93 -16.35 8.19
CA ARG A 245 -5.98 -15.32 8.05
C ARG A 245 -6.79 -15.50 6.77
N MET A 246 -6.12 -15.75 5.65
CA MET A 246 -6.76 -15.96 4.36
C MET A 246 -7.67 -17.19 4.36
N LEU A 247 -7.19 -18.33 4.86
CA LEU A 247 -7.95 -19.57 4.92
C LEU A 247 -9.11 -19.50 5.91
N SER A 248 -8.94 -18.77 7.02
CA SER A 248 -10.02 -18.56 8.01
C SER A 248 -11.10 -17.60 7.52
N ALA A 249 -10.85 -16.83 6.47
CA ALA A 249 -11.81 -15.85 5.94
C ALA A 249 -12.87 -16.48 5.02
N VAL A 250 -12.74 -17.75 4.66
CA VAL A 250 -13.69 -18.46 3.79
C VAL A 250 -14.17 -19.76 4.44
N GLN A 251 -15.42 -20.12 4.18
CA GLN A 251 -15.91 -21.44 4.55
C GLN A 251 -15.50 -22.45 3.46
N PRO A 252 -15.06 -23.68 3.79
CA PRO A 252 -14.72 -24.70 2.80
C PRO A 252 -15.87 -24.97 1.80
N ALA A 253 -17.11 -24.82 2.24
CA ALA A 253 -18.28 -24.99 1.38
C ALA A 253 -18.36 -23.95 0.26
N ASP A 254 -17.90 -22.72 0.52
CA ASP A 254 -17.97 -21.60 -0.42
C ASP A 254 -16.80 -21.59 -1.45
N VAL A 255 -15.78 -22.42 -1.23
CA VAL A 255 -14.67 -22.57 -2.16
C VAL A 255 -15.14 -23.40 -3.37
N PRO A 256 -14.94 -22.93 -4.62
CA PRO A 256 -15.25 -23.71 -5.82
C PRO A 256 -14.49 -25.04 -5.86
N GLN A 257 -14.98 -26.00 -6.66
CA GLN A 257 -14.37 -27.35 -6.78
C GLN A 257 -12.89 -27.29 -7.25
N GLY A 258 -12.53 -26.31 -8.07
CA GLY A 258 -11.15 -26.11 -8.56
C GLY A 258 -10.29 -25.18 -7.69
N GLY A 259 -10.77 -24.75 -6.52
CA GLY A 259 -10.13 -23.74 -5.70
C GLY A 259 -10.51 -22.32 -6.14
N LEU A 260 -9.82 -21.31 -5.60
CA LEU A 260 -9.95 -19.92 -6.02
C LEU A 260 -8.93 -19.60 -7.12
N ASP A 261 -9.32 -18.84 -8.14
CA ASP A 261 -8.37 -18.27 -9.08
C ASP A 261 -7.60 -17.09 -8.44
N LEU A 262 -6.54 -16.61 -9.10
CA LEU A 262 -5.67 -15.60 -8.54
C LEU A 262 -6.39 -14.25 -8.33
N VAL A 263 -7.34 -13.88 -9.20
CA VAL A 263 -8.15 -12.67 -9.06
C VAL A 263 -9.03 -12.77 -7.80
N GLN A 264 -9.67 -13.92 -7.60
CA GLN A 264 -10.49 -14.19 -6.40
C GLN A 264 -9.64 -14.17 -5.13
N VAL A 265 -8.45 -14.80 -5.15
CA VAL A 265 -7.49 -14.78 -4.04
C VAL A 265 -7.04 -13.36 -3.73
N THR A 266 -6.79 -12.52 -4.75
CA THR A 266 -6.40 -11.12 -4.55
C THR A 266 -7.54 -10.28 -3.95
N LYS A 267 -8.77 -10.46 -4.41
CA LYS A 267 -9.94 -9.78 -3.83
C LYS A 267 -10.21 -10.22 -2.38
N LEU A 268 -10.01 -11.49 -2.09
CA LEU A 268 -10.07 -11.99 -0.71
C LEU A 268 -8.97 -11.38 0.15
N ALA A 269 -7.74 -11.27 -0.39
CA ALA A 269 -6.62 -10.64 0.31
C ALA A 269 -6.93 -9.17 0.66
N ASP A 270 -7.52 -8.41 -0.26
CA ASP A 270 -7.94 -7.02 0.02
C ASP A 270 -8.91 -6.98 1.22
N SER A 271 -9.94 -7.82 1.24
CA SER A 271 -10.89 -7.89 2.36
C SER A 271 -10.23 -8.27 3.69
N VAL A 272 -9.29 -9.22 3.67
CA VAL A 272 -8.57 -9.69 4.86
C VAL A 272 -7.62 -8.61 5.38
N ILE A 273 -6.89 -7.95 4.48
CA ILE A 273 -5.94 -6.87 4.80
C ILE A 273 -6.68 -5.65 5.35
N GLN A 274 -7.79 -5.26 4.72
CA GLN A 274 -8.66 -4.19 5.21
C GLN A 274 -9.10 -4.45 6.65
N LYS A 275 -9.67 -5.64 6.92
CA LYS A 275 -10.13 -6.02 8.26
C LYS A 275 -8.98 -6.02 9.27
N HIS A 276 -7.82 -6.53 8.87
CA HIS A 276 -6.64 -6.55 9.73
C HIS A 276 -6.14 -5.13 10.05
N MET A 277 -6.09 -4.23 9.06
CA MET A 277 -5.73 -2.83 9.28
C MET A 277 -6.73 -2.13 10.20
N GLU A 278 -8.04 -2.35 10.02
CA GLU A 278 -9.06 -1.80 10.92
C GLU A 278 -8.90 -2.32 12.37
N GLU A 279 -8.54 -3.60 12.55
CA GLU A 279 -8.25 -4.17 13.87
C GLU A 279 -7.05 -3.50 14.54
N LEU A 280 -5.95 -3.31 13.79
CA LEU A 280 -4.74 -2.65 14.28
C LEU A 280 -4.99 -1.17 14.62
N VAL A 281 -5.64 -0.43 13.74
CA VAL A 281 -5.94 1.00 13.95
C VAL A 281 -6.87 1.16 15.16
N ARG A 282 -7.93 0.35 15.28
CA ARG A 282 -8.84 0.38 16.45
C ARG A 282 -8.12 0.13 17.76
N ALA A 283 -7.08 -0.72 17.77
CA ALA A 283 -6.33 -1.05 18.97
C ALA A 283 -5.23 -0.03 19.30
N SER A 284 -4.82 0.81 18.33
CA SER A 284 -3.66 1.71 18.48
C SER A 284 -4.04 3.19 18.52
N VAL A 285 -5.15 3.59 17.88
CA VAL A 285 -5.52 4.99 17.68
C VAL A 285 -6.67 5.39 18.60
N ASP A 286 -6.48 6.44 19.37
CA ASP A 286 -7.52 7.08 20.17
C ASP A 286 -8.21 8.19 19.37
N PRO A 287 -9.43 7.99 18.86
CA PRO A 287 -10.13 8.96 18.02
C PRO A 287 -10.49 10.27 18.75
N SER A 288 -10.37 10.30 20.07
CA SER A 288 -10.54 11.55 20.85
C SER A 288 -9.34 12.47 20.73
N LYS A 289 -8.15 11.95 20.39
CA LYS A 289 -6.88 12.67 20.29
C LYS A 289 -6.37 12.80 18.86
N CYS A 290 -6.77 11.91 17.98
CA CYS A 290 -6.23 11.80 16.64
C CYS A 290 -7.34 11.80 15.59
N ASP A 291 -7.02 12.33 14.40
CA ASP A 291 -7.81 12.13 13.20
C ASP A 291 -7.11 11.10 12.31
N PHE A 292 -7.84 10.26 11.62
CA PHE A 292 -7.20 9.26 10.76
C PHE A 292 -8.05 8.88 9.55
N ALA A 293 -7.39 8.35 8.52
CA ALA A 293 -8.03 7.72 7.38
C ALA A 293 -7.45 6.33 7.15
N ILE A 294 -8.28 5.39 6.69
CA ILE A 294 -7.88 4.07 6.21
C ILE A 294 -8.30 3.98 4.74
N VAL A 295 -7.33 3.71 3.88
CA VAL A 295 -7.50 3.63 2.43
C VAL A 295 -7.07 2.27 1.96
N THR A 296 -7.99 1.51 1.36
CA THR A 296 -7.73 0.18 0.84
C THR A 296 -8.10 0.05 -0.62
N GLY A 297 -7.55 -0.96 -1.27
CA GLY A 297 -7.74 -1.24 -2.67
C GLY A 297 -6.81 -2.34 -3.16
N VAL A 298 -6.82 -2.59 -4.45
CA VAL A 298 -5.91 -3.52 -5.11
C VAL A 298 -5.01 -2.73 -6.05
N GLN A 299 -3.68 -2.81 -5.87
CA GLN A 299 -2.72 -2.30 -6.83
C GLN A 299 -2.57 -3.30 -7.98
N ILE A 300 -2.65 -2.82 -9.22
CA ILE A 300 -2.66 -3.67 -10.41
C ILE A 300 -1.57 -3.21 -11.37
N HIS A 301 -0.62 -4.11 -11.62
CA HIS A 301 0.50 -3.86 -12.53
C HIS A 301 0.14 -4.39 -13.93
N SER A 302 0.09 -3.52 -14.91
CA SER A 302 -0.28 -3.87 -16.28
C SER A 302 0.93 -3.76 -17.20
N TYR A 303 1.59 -4.89 -17.44
CA TYR A 303 2.83 -4.98 -18.23
C TYR A 303 2.60 -5.69 -19.56
N GLY A 304 3.57 -5.63 -20.46
CA GLY A 304 3.59 -6.42 -21.68
C GLY A 304 3.57 -7.93 -21.39
N HIS A 305 3.12 -8.74 -22.33
CA HIS A 305 3.14 -10.20 -22.21
C HIS A 305 4.37 -10.82 -22.90
N THR A 306 5.09 -10.05 -23.73
CA THR A 306 6.35 -10.45 -24.35
C THR A 306 7.41 -9.37 -24.19
N LEU A 307 8.70 -9.77 -24.29
CA LEU A 307 9.83 -8.83 -24.22
C LEU A 307 9.91 -7.88 -25.42
N ASP A 308 9.35 -8.28 -26.56
CA ASP A 308 9.35 -7.51 -27.80
C ASP A 308 8.16 -6.54 -27.89
N GLU A 309 7.25 -6.63 -26.95
CA GLU A 309 6.07 -5.78 -26.91
C GLU A 309 6.45 -4.39 -26.41
N TRP A 310 6.33 -3.41 -27.31
CA TRP A 310 6.54 -2.01 -26.95
C TRP A 310 5.31 -1.47 -26.24
N HIS A 311 5.30 -1.57 -24.92
CA HIS A 311 4.25 -1.00 -24.10
C HIS A 311 4.85 -0.41 -22.85
N PRO A 312 4.50 0.83 -22.50
CA PRO A 312 4.80 1.34 -21.17
C PRO A 312 4.13 0.48 -20.13
N ASN A 313 4.82 0.22 -19.03
CA ASN A 313 4.19 -0.34 -17.86
C ASN A 313 3.13 0.63 -17.36
N MET A 314 2.01 0.11 -16.97
CA MET A 314 0.89 0.91 -16.47
C MET A 314 0.48 0.43 -15.09
N GLU A 315 0.28 1.36 -14.21
CA GLU A 315 -0.17 1.12 -12.85
C GLU A 315 -1.63 1.55 -12.69
N TYR A 316 -2.42 0.68 -12.08
CA TYR A 316 -3.81 0.94 -11.76
C TYR A 316 -4.08 0.68 -10.28
N VAL A 317 -5.12 1.29 -9.78
CA VAL A 317 -5.70 0.96 -8.47
C VAL A 317 -7.18 0.68 -8.63
N GLN A 318 -7.65 -0.44 -8.07
CA GLN A 318 -9.07 -0.62 -7.80
C GLN A 318 -9.34 -0.10 -6.38
N PRO A 319 -9.94 1.07 -6.20
CA PRO A 319 -10.34 1.54 -4.86
C PRO A 319 -11.42 0.61 -4.32
N THR A 320 -11.28 0.15 -3.08
CA THR A 320 -12.30 -0.71 -2.46
C THR A 320 -12.97 -0.02 -1.28
N ARG A 321 -12.20 0.71 -0.49
CA ARG A 321 -12.74 1.45 0.64
C ARG A 321 -11.86 2.62 1.04
N MET A 322 -12.53 3.70 1.46
CA MET A 322 -11.90 4.82 2.13
C MET A 322 -12.77 5.21 3.34
N THR A 323 -12.20 5.10 4.53
CA THR A 323 -12.84 5.51 5.79
C THR A 323 -12.06 6.65 6.38
N ILE A 324 -12.72 7.75 6.71
CA ILE A 324 -12.12 8.94 7.33
C ILE A 324 -12.77 9.16 8.69
N VAL A 325 -11.97 9.41 9.72
CA VAL A 325 -12.44 9.73 11.07
C VAL A 325 -11.83 11.07 11.48
N VAL A 326 -12.66 12.09 11.66
CA VAL A 326 -12.28 13.42 12.11
C VAL A 326 -13.11 13.81 13.33
N ASN A 327 -12.45 14.20 14.41
CA ASN A 327 -13.12 14.52 15.68
C ASN A 327 -14.03 13.38 16.19
N GLY A 328 -13.62 12.13 15.96
CA GLY A 328 -14.40 10.94 16.32
C GLY A 328 -15.58 10.62 15.40
N GLN A 329 -15.85 11.45 14.40
CA GLN A 329 -16.92 11.21 13.43
C GLN A 329 -16.38 10.44 12.24
N ARG A 330 -17.01 9.31 11.92
CA ARG A 330 -16.66 8.45 10.79
C ARG A 330 -17.44 8.84 9.54
N THR A 331 -16.73 8.91 8.43
CA THR A 331 -17.27 9.06 7.07
C THR A 331 -16.65 7.97 6.19
N ASP A 332 -17.51 7.16 5.55
CA ASP A 332 -17.07 6.24 4.49
C ASP A 332 -17.26 6.94 3.14
N VAL A 333 -16.23 6.95 2.30
CA VAL A 333 -16.16 7.71 1.05
C VAL A 333 -16.08 6.76 -0.13
N ASN A 334 -16.91 7.00 -1.15
CA ASN A 334 -16.73 6.41 -2.47
C ASN A 334 -15.83 7.33 -3.30
N LEU A 335 -14.52 7.03 -3.33
CA LEU A 335 -13.51 7.89 -3.94
C LEU A 335 -13.80 8.21 -5.41
N VAL A 336 -14.28 7.24 -6.17
CA VAL A 336 -14.53 7.41 -7.63
C VAL A 336 -15.76 8.26 -7.91
N GLU A 337 -16.83 8.05 -7.15
CA GLU A 337 -18.09 8.77 -7.34
C GLU A 337 -18.07 10.18 -6.76
N GLU A 338 -17.40 10.35 -5.60
CA GLU A 338 -17.41 11.61 -4.87
C GLU A 338 -16.29 12.58 -5.28
N THR A 339 -15.30 12.12 -6.03
CA THR A 339 -14.21 12.95 -6.50
C THR A 339 -14.16 12.94 -8.03
N PRO A 340 -14.35 14.08 -8.70
CA PRO A 340 -14.30 14.12 -10.15
C PRO A 340 -12.91 13.72 -10.68
N ALA A 341 -12.89 13.13 -11.86
CA ALA A 341 -11.65 12.85 -12.55
C ALA A 341 -10.83 14.14 -12.77
N PRO A 342 -9.51 14.12 -12.61
CA PRO A 342 -8.68 15.27 -12.87
C PRO A 342 -8.79 15.69 -14.33
N THR A 343 -8.83 16.99 -14.55
CA THR A 343 -8.66 17.51 -15.92
C THR A 343 -7.17 17.42 -16.30
N PRO A 344 -6.84 17.30 -17.58
CA PRO A 344 -5.46 17.34 -18.04
C PRO A 344 -4.63 18.49 -17.44
N ARG A 345 -5.28 19.68 -17.33
CA ARG A 345 -4.63 20.87 -16.80
C ARG A 345 -4.34 20.80 -15.29
N GLN A 346 -5.10 20.00 -14.54
CA GLN A 346 -4.87 19.81 -13.10
C GLN A 346 -3.68 18.88 -12.84
N LEU A 347 -3.55 17.81 -13.64
CA LEU A 347 -2.37 16.93 -13.59
C LEU A 347 -1.06 17.62 -13.99
N TRP A 348 -1.13 18.69 -14.81
CA TRP A 348 0.03 19.52 -15.17
C TRP A 348 0.53 20.45 -14.05
N LYS A 349 -0.24 20.65 -13.01
CA LYS A 349 0.10 21.57 -11.91
C LYS A 349 0.63 20.86 -10.68
N LEU A 350 0.55 19.53 -10.66
CA LEU A 350 1.11 18.67 -9.63
C LEU A 350 2.55 18.31 -9.95
#